data_9f0e348e236e38f99510e9590d4ecd22
#
_entry.id   9f0e348e236e38f99510e9590d4ecd22
#
_cell.length_a   1.000
_cell.length_b   1.000
_cell.length_c   1.000
_cell.angle_alpha   90.00
_cell.angle_beta   90.00
_cell.angle_gamma   90.00
#
_symmetry.space_group_name_H-M   'P 1'
#
loop_
_entity.id
_entity.type
_entity.pdbx_description
1 polymer ?
#
loop_
_entity_poly.entity_id
_entity_poly.type
_entity_poly.pdbx_seq_one_letter_code
_entity_poly.pdbx_strand_id
1 'polypeptide(L)'
;VCKNWLGRLHQYYQPFGDLHIQNNKQGEANRYKRTLNISDAVATTVYEQGGTHYEREVFASHPDNVIVMRLKSNTPDGIDISLNFTSPHPTALQKGRDDRLILHGQAPGYVERRTFEQIEQWGDPYKHPELYDANGKRKFNKRMLYGEEIDGKGMFFEAQLKPVFPKDGKCDITDSGIHVYDTDEVYFVLSMATSFNGFDKSPSREGIDPSAKAAGILDKALSYNYQTLKQRHTEDYRSLFNRVDFKLASSPEQKAMPTDKRIEQFAQTADPELAALLFQFGRYLMISGSRPGGQPLNLQGMWNKDTIPAWNCGYTININTEMNYWPAEL
;
A
#
# COMPACT_ATOMS: atom_id res chain seq x y z
N VAL A 1 36.42 18.07 -4.10
CA VAL A 1 36.17 17.42 -2.78
C VAL A 1 34.72 16.99 -2.67
N CYS A 2 33.73 17.88 -2.94
CA CYS A 2 32.30 17.51 -2.76
C CYS A 2 31.80 16.37 -3.66
N LYS A 3 32.36 16.16 -4.86
CA LYS A 3 31.96 15.08 -5.77
C LYS A 3 32.14 13.66 -5.17
N ASN A 4 33.10 13.50 -4.27
CA ASN A 4 33.36 12.20 -3.63
C ASN A 4 32.50 11.95 -2.39
N TRP A 5 31.82 12.98 -1.88
CA TRP A 5 30.92 12.92 -0.72
C TRP A 5 29.46 12.87 -1.10
N LEU A 6 29.11 13.40 -2.28
CA LEU A 6 27.79 13.30 -2.87
C LEU A 6 27.70 11.93 -3.55
N GLY A 7 27.12 10.96 -2.88
CA GLY A 7 26.75 9.70 -3.49
C GLY A 7 25.81 9.90 -4.71
N ARG A 8 25.43 8.79 -5.35
CA ARG A 8 24.39 8.82 -6.38
C ARG A 8 23.09 9.34 -5.78
N LEU A 9 22.24 9.92 -6.63
CA LEU A 9 20.87 10.26 -6.24
C LEU A 9 20.18 9.02 -5.65
N HIS A 10 19.37 9.21 -4.59
CA HIS A 10 18.59 8.14 -4.00
C HIS A 10 17.68 7.49 -5.04
N GLN A 11 17.41 6.21 -4.88
CA GLN A 11 16.50 5.48 -5.74
C GLN A 11 15.05 5.99 -5.55
N TYR A 12 14.25 5.84 -6.61
CA TYR A 12 12.84 6.23 -6.59
C TYR A 12 12.04 5.28 -5.73
N TYR A 13 11.15 5.82 -4.92
CA TYR A 13 10.17 5.02 -4.18
C TYR A 13 9.22 4.36 -5.18
N GLN A 14 9.07 3.05 -5.11
CA GLN A 14 8.32 2.26 -6.10
C GLN A 14 7.01 1.73 -5.49
N PRO A 15 5.90 1.77 -6.26
CA PRO A 15 4.69 1.07 -5.86
C PRO A 15 4.91 -0.44 -6.01
N PHE A 16 4.29 -1.21 -5.13
CA PHE A 16 4.36 -2.68 -5.18
C PHE A 16 3.45 -3.24 -6.28
N GLY A 17 2.20 -2.81 -6.27
CA GLY A 17 1.13 -3.26 -7.16
C GLY A 17 -0.25 -3.08 -6.54
N ASP A 18 -1.26 -3.59 -7.24
CA ASP A 18 -2.65 -3.51 -6.87
C ASP A 18 -3.26 -4.90 -6.70
N LEU A 19 -4.08 -5.10 -5.67
CA LEU A 19 -5.00 -6.22 -5.53
C LEU A 19 -6.38 -5.79 -6.04
N HIS A 20 -6.77 -6.33 -7.19
CA HIS A 20 -8.09 -6.09 -7.77
C HIS A 20 -9.11 -7.07 -7.19
N ILE A 21 -10.29 -6.56 -6.89
CA ILE A 21 -11.42 -7.34 -6.37
C ILE A 21 -12.63 -6.99 -7.22
N GLN A 22 -13.14 -7.97 -7.93
CA GLN A 22 -14.31 -7.85 -8.77
C GLN A 22 -15.47 -8.64 -8.15
N ASN A 23 -16.63 -7.99 -7.96
CA ASN A 23 -17.85 -8.68 -7.66
C ASN A 23 -18.44 -9.22 -8.98
N ASN A 24 -18.65 -10.54 -9.05
CA ASN A 24 -19.16 -11.19 -10.25
C ASN A 24 -20.71 -11.18 -10.31
N LYS A 25 -21.40 -10.82 -9.21
CA LYS A 25 -22.85 -10.70 -9.18
C LYS A 25 -23.33 -9.55 -10.07
N GLN A 26 -24.44 -9.75 -10.74
CA GLN A 26 -25.05 -8.76 -11.63
C GLN A 26 -25.81 -7.67 -10.86
N GLY A 27 -25.98 -6.50 -11.49
CA GLY A 27 -26.73 -5.38 -10.97
C GLY A 27 -25.86 -4.18 -10.59
N GLU A 28 -26.48 -3.02 -10.55
CA GLU A 28 -25.82 -1.79 -10.09
C GLU A 28 -25.70 -1.76 -8.57
N ALA A 29 -24.56 -1.27 -8.09
CA ALA A 29 -24.36 -1.04 -6.67
C ALA A 29 -25.08 0.25 -6.26
N ASN A 30 -25.89 0.18 -5.20
CA ASN A 30 -26.58 1.32 -4.61
C ASN A 30 -26.34 1.39 -3.10
N ARG A 31 -26.85 2.45 -2.44
CA ARG A 31 -26.62 2.72 -1.00
C ARG A 31 -25.14 2.63 -0.60
N TYR A 32 -24.28 3.04 -1.52
CA TYR A 32 -22.83 2.93 -1.36
C TYR A 32 -22.31 3.93 -0.33
N LYS A 33 -21.60 3.43 0.69
CA LYS A 33 -20.97 4.25 1.71
C LYS A 33 -19.57 3.71 2.02
N ARG A 34 -18.57 4.59 2.01
CA ARG A 34 -17.23 4.33 2.54
C ARG A 34 -17.00 5.10 3.81
N THR A 35 -16.40 4.47 4.79
CA THR A 35 -16.05 5.08 6.07
C THR A 35 -14.62 4.69 6.42
N LEU A 36 -13.82 5.65 6.84
CA LEU A 36 -12.56 5.41 7.52
C LEU A 36 -12.74 5.78 8.99
N ASN A 37 -12.69 4.78 9.86
CA ASN A 37 -12.64 5.02 11.30
C ASN A 37 -11.19 5.30 11.68
N ILE A 38 -10.85 6.59 11.82
CA ILE A 38 -9.47 7.02 12.14
C ILE A 38 -9.06 6.71 13.58
N SER A 39 -10.02 6.40 14.48
CA SER A 39 -9.71 5.99 15.85
C SER A 39 -9.29 4.52 15.96
N ASP A 40 -9.59 3.73 14.95
CA ASP A 40 -9.29 2.29 14.86
C ASP A 40 -8.43 1.93 13.65
N ALA A 41 -8.20 2.88 12.75
CA ALA A 41 -7.55 2.69 11.46
C ALA A 41 -8.18 1.53 10.64
N VAL A 42 -9.53 1.49 10.61
CA VAL A 42 -10.30 0.49 9.86
C VAL A 42 -11.12 1.20 8.79
N ALA A 43 -10.96 0.76 7.54
CA ALA A 43 -11.78 1.20 6.43
C ALA A 43 -12.95 0.22 6.21
N THR A 44 -14.16 0.76 6.08
CA THR A 44 -15.38 -0.01 5.84
C THR A 44 -16.08 0.48 4.59
N THR A 45 -16.54 -0.43 3.76
CA THR A 45 -17.40 -0.13 2.60
C THR A 45 -18.66 -0.97 2.72
N VAL A 46 -19.82 -0.32 2.65
CA VAL A 46 -21.14 -0.98 2.60
C VAL A 46 -21.86 -0.58 1.32
N TYR A 47 -22.55 -1.52 0.72
CA TYR A 47 -23.37 -1.28 -0.47
C TYR A 47 -24.42 -2.39 -0.65
N GLU A 48 -25.41 -2.14 -1.48
CA GLU A 48 -26.36 -3.15 -1.92
C GLU A 48 -26.20 -3.39 -3.43
N GLN A 49 -26.24 -4.65 -3.83
CA GLN A 49 -26.17 -5.05 -5.24
C GLN A 49 -27.03 -6.30 -5.46
N GLY A 50 -27.93 -6.27 -6.43
CA GLY A 50 -28.81 -7.41 -6.71
C GLY A 50 -29.71 -7.83 -5.53
N GLY A 51 -30.05 -6.90 -4.62
CA GLY A 51 -30.83 -7.18 -3.40
C GLY A 51 -30.01 -7.75 -2.24
N THR A 52 -28.72 -7.97 -2.41
CA THR A 52 -27.79 -8.43 -1.37
C THR A 52 -27.06 -7.25 -0.76
N HIS A 53 -27.00 -7.19 0.56
CA HIS A 53 -26.19 -6.22 1.30
C HIS A 53 -24.78 -6.77 1.53
N TYR A 54 -23.78 -5.97 1.17
CA TYR A 54 -22.35 -6.29 1.33
C TYR A 54 -21.68 -5.34 2.31
N GLU A 55 -20.82 -5.90 3.15
CA GLU A 55 -19.89 -5.18 4.02
C GLU A 55 -18.47 -5.65 3.75
N ARG A 56 -17.57 -4.71 3.50
CA ARG A 56 -16.13 -4.98 3.40
C ARG A 56 -15.38 -4.15 4.43
N GLU A 57 -14.58 -4.81 5.27
CA GLU A 57 -13.64 -4.17 6.19
C GLU A 57 -12.21 -4.43 5.74
N VAL A 58 -11.34 -3.42 5.85
CA VAL A 58 -9.91 -3.52 5.54
C VAL A 58 -9.11 -2.80 6.61
N PHE A 59 -8.05 -3.45 7.10
CA PHE A 59 -7.05 -2.85 7.97
C PHE A 59 -5.65 -3.41 7.71
N ALA A 60 -4.61 -2.62 8.02
CA ALA A 60 -3.21 -3.02 7.96
C ALA A 60 -2.68 -3.19 9.38
N SER A 61 -2.48 -4.43 9.81
CA SER A 61 -2.01 -4.77 11.15
C SER A 61 -0.49 -4.62 11.25
N HIS A 62 -0.02 -3.63 11.99
CA HIS A 62 1.41 -3.46 12.24
C HIS A 62 1.99 -4.62 13.09
N PRO A 63 1.37 -5.08 14.21
CA PRO A 63 1.94 -6.15 15.02
C PRO A 63 2.00 -7.50 14.30
N ASP A 64 1.17 -7.71 13.27
CA ASP A 64 1.13 -8.94 12.49
C ASP A 64 1.77 -8.79 11.11
N ASN A 65 2.08 -7.54 10.70
CA ASN A 65 2.70 -7.18 9.41
C ASN A 65 1.92 -7.72 8.20
N VAL A 66 0.59 -7.63 8.25
CA VAL A 66 -0.32 -8.08 7.20
C VAL A 66 -1.41 -7.05 6.92
N ILE A 67 -1.96 -7.10 5.71
CA ILE A 67 -3.24 -6.47 5.38
C ILE A 67 -4.32 -7.54 5.50
N VAL A 68 -5.38 -7.23 6.23
CA VAL A 68 -6.53 -8.11 6.39
C VAL A 68 -7.75 -7.44 5.76
N MET A 69 -8.45 -8.18 4.93
CA MET A 69 -9.69 -7.75 4.30
C MET A 69 -10.77 -8.79 4.55
N ARG A 70 -11.92 -8.39 5.10
CA ARG A 70 -13.09 -9.23 5.28
C ARG A 70 -14.20 -8.77 4.36
N LEU A 71 -14.90 -9.69 3.74
CA LEU A 71 -16.13 -9.47 3.01
C LEU A 71 -17.26 -10.31 3.62
N LYS A 72 -18.42 -9.68 3.84
CA LYS A 72 -19.65 -10.32 4.30
C LYS A 72 -20.81 -9.96 3.39
N SER A 73 -21.75 -10.90 3.28
CA SER A 73 -23.06 -10.65 2.71
C SER A 73 -24.17 -11.03 3.71
N ASN A 74 -25.36 -10.46 3.56
CA ASN A 74 -26.52 -10.83 4.36
C ASN A 74 -27.32 -11.99 3.77
N THR A 75 -26.87 -12.55 2.66
CA THR A 75 -27.49 -13.67 1.96
C THR A 75 -26.56 -14.87 1.98
N PRO A 76 -27.02 -16.09 2.31
CA PRO A 76 -26.24 -17.31 2.08
C PRO A 76 -25.78 -17.35 0.62
N ASP A 77 -24.57 -17.82 0.38
CA ASP A 77 -23.96 -17.89 -0.97
C ASP A 77 -23.94 -16.55 -1.73
N GLY A 78 -24.08 -15.44 -0.99
CA GLY A 78 -24.14 -14.09 -1.56
C GLY A 78 -22.83 -13.62 -2.17
N ILE A 79 -21.68 -14.16 -1.71
CA ILE A 79 -20.36 -13.79 -2.20
C ILE A 79 -20.01 -14.60 -3.45
N ASP A 80 -19.67 -13.89 -4.51
CA ASP A 80 -19.08 -14.41 -5.74
C ASP A 80 -18.14 -13.35 -6.27
N ILE A 81 -16.82 -13.51 -6.00
CA ILE A 81 -15.81 -12.51 -6.30
C ILE A 81 -14.57 -13.12 -6.94
N SER A 82 -13.95 -12.36 -7.82
CA SER A 82 -12.64 -12.67 -8.39
C SER A 82 -11.58 -11.69 -7.87
N LEU A 83 -10.41 -12.23 -7.53
CA LEU A 83 -9.26 -11.44 -7.09
C LEU A 83 -8.05 -11.74 -7.95
N ASN A 84 -7.30 -10.71 -8.33
CA ASN A 84 -6.01 -10.86 -8.98
C ASN A 84 -5.07 -9.72 -8.59
N PHE A 85 -3.77 -9.96 -8.78
CA PHE A 85 -2.75 -8.92 -8.64
C PHE A 85 -2.34 -8.35 -9.98
N THR A 86 -2.02 -7.06 -9.98
CA THR A 86 -1.23 -6.42 -11.04
C THR A 86 -0.07 -5.65 -10.41
N SER A 87 0.99 -5.46 -11.17
CA SER A 87 2.14 -4.63 -10.78
C SER A 87 2.63 -3.84 -11.98
N PRO A 88 3.15 -2.62 -11.79
CA PRO A 88 3.84 -1.90 -12.85
C PRO A 88 5.23 -2.49 -13.18
N HIS A 89 5.68 -3.46 -12.38
CA HIS A 89 6.97 -4.13 -12.54
C HIS A 89 6.81 -5.49 -13.20
N PRO A 90 7.88 -6.07 -13.77
CA PRO A 90 7.89 -7.45 -14.21
C PRO A 90 7.60 -8.38 -13.02
N THR A 91 6.53 -9.17 -13.15
CA THR A 91 6.06 -10.08 -12.10
C THR A 91 5.60 -11.40 -12.68
N ALA A 92 5.63 -12.43 -11.85
CA ALA A 92 4.97 -13.71 -12.08
C ALA A 92 3.90 -13.92 -11.01
N LEU A 93 2.72 -14.33 -11.43
CA LEU A 93 1.62 -14.74 -10.56
C LEU A 93 1.53 -16.26 -10.61
N GLN A 94 1.39 -16.92 -9.47
CA GLN A 94 1.31 -18.36 -9.40
C GLN A 94 0.47 -18.82 -8.21
N LYS A 95 -0.17 -20.00 -8.38
CA LYS A 95 -0.73 -20.74 -7.27
C LYS A 95 0.40 -21.33 -6.44
N GLY A 96 0.47 -20.95 -5.17
CA GLY A 96 1.39 -21.54 -4.21
C GLY A 96 0.83 -22.80 -3.55
N ARG A 97 1.62 -23.38 -2.63
CA ARG A 97 1.16 -24.45 -1.75
C ARG A 97 0.11 -23.91 -0.77
N ASP A 98 -0.69 -24.81 -0.21
CA ASP A 98 -1.68 -24.49 0.83
C ASP A 98 -2.68 -23.40 0.43
N ASP A 99 -3.12 -23.41 -0.83
CA ASP A 99 -4.11 -22.49 -1.39
C ASP A 99 -3.76 -21.01 -1.16
N ARG A 100 -2.59 -20.62 -1.62
CA ARG A 100 -2.11 -19.23 -1.67
C ARG A 100 -2.01 -18.75 -3.10
N LEU A 101 -2.30 -17.49 -3.30
CA LEU A 101 -1.93 -16.78 -4.53
C LEU A 101 -0.65 -15.98 -4.25
N ILE A 102 0.37 -16.19 -5.06
CA ILE A 102 1.70 -15.60 -4.89
C ILE A 102 2.00 -14.69 -6.07
N LEU A 103 2.34 -13.44 -5.79
CA LEU A 103 2.93 -12.50 -6.74
C LEU A 103 4.40 -12.34 -6.40
N HIS A 104 5.29 -12.68 -7.33
CA HIS A 104 6.73 -12.50 -7.22
C HIS A 104 7.24 -11.54 -8.29
N GLY A 105 8.16 -10.64 -7.95
CA GLY A 105 8.71 -9.67 -8.90
C GLY A 105 10.02 -9.04 -8.47
N GLN A 106 10.51 -8.17 -9.35
CA GLN A 106 11.71 -7.37 -9.09
C GLN A 106 11.44 -5.91 -9.40
N ALA A 107 11.74 -5.02 -8.47
CA ALA A 107 11.73 -3.58 -8.67
C ALA A 107 12.88 -3.16 -9.60
N PRO A 108 12.78 -2.00 -10.28
CA PRO A 108 13.85 -1.54 -11.15
C PRO A 108 15.16 -1.31 -10.38
N GLY A 109 16.27 -1.68 -10.99
CA GLY A 109 17.60 -1.39 -10.47
C GLY A 109 18.08 0.02 -10.80
N TYR A 110 17.42 0.69 -11.75
CA TYR A 110 17.66 2.06 -12.14
C TYR A 110 16.38 2.71 -12.67
N VAL A 111 16.14 3.96 -12.27
CA VAL A 111 15.03 4.79 -12.76
C VAL A 111 15.56 6.21 -13.03
N GLU A 112 15.23 6.77 -14.19
CA GLU A 112 15.57 8.15 -14.56
C GLU A 112 14.32 9.00 -14.77
N ARG A 113 14.21 10.12 -14.04
CA ARG A 113 13.09 11.06 -14.13
C ARG A 113 13.13 11.89 -15.41
N ARG A 114 14.34 12.31 -15.80
CA ARG A 114 14.51 13.15 -16.98
C ARG A 114 14.18 12.38 -18.24
N THR A 115 13.56 13.05 -19.19
CA THR A 115 13.39 12.46 -20.51
C THR A 115 14.73 12.42 -21.26
N PHE A 116 14.83 11.59 -22.28
CA PHE A 116 16.03 11.52 -23.09
C PHE A 116 16.35 12.87 -23.75
N GLU A 117 15.32 13.59 -24.22
CA GLU A 117 15.42 14.92 -24.79
C GLU A 117 16.01 15.92 -23.79
N GLN A 118 15.57 15.88 -22.54
CA GLN A 118 16.11 16.73 -21.48
C GLN A 118 17.59 16.44 -21.19
N ILE A 119 17.98 15.16 -21.13
CA ILE A 119 19.38 14.76 -20.88
C ILE A 119 20.27 15.24 -22.03
N GLU A 120 19.83 15.05 -23.26
CA GLU A 120 20.59 15.40 -24.45
C GLU A 120 20.66 16.92 -24.65
N GLN A 121 19.56 17.64 -24.44
CA GLN A 121 19.51 19.11 -24.51
C GLN A 121 20.44 19.75 -23.45
N TRP A 122 20.57 19.15 -22.27
CA TRP A 122 21.46 19.67 -21.23
C TRP A 122 22.92 19.23 -21.42
N GLY A 123 23.20 18.41 -22.41
CA GLY A 123 24.56 17.97 -22.77
C GLY A 123 25.21 17.12 -21.71
N ASP A 124 24.44 16.37 -20.91
CA ASP A 124 24.96 15.58 -19.82
C ASP A 124 24.69 14.05 -19.86
N PRO A 125 24.68 13.38 -21.05
CA PRO A 125 24.55 11.93 -21.14
C PRO A 125 25.58 11.17 -20.30
N TYR A 126 26.79 11.74 -20.14
CA TYR A 126 27.87 11.16 -19.36
C TYR A 126 27.54 11.01 -17.84
N LYS A 127 26.53 11.72 -17.36
CA LYS A 127 26.04 11.59 -15.98
C LYS A 127 25.11 10.39 -15.79
N HIS A 128 24.69 9.76 -16.88
CA HIS A 128 23.73 8.68 -16.92
C HIS A 128 24.32 7.41 -17.58
N PRO A 129 25.41 6.84 -17.02
CA PRO A 129 26.14 5.72 -17.62
C PRO A 129 25.29 4.45 -17.73
N GLU A 130 24.17 4.37 -17.01
CA GLU A 130 23.20 3.29 -17.12
C GLU A 130 22.45 3.35 -18.46
N LEU A 131 22.13 4.55 -18.96
CA LEU A 131 21.34 4.79 -20.16
C LEU A 131 22.18 5.09 -21.41
N TYR A 132 23.40 5.58 -21.24
CA TYR A 132 24.28 5.99 -22.34
C TYR A 132 25.64 5.28 -22.24
N ASP A 133 26.25 5.06 -23.39
CA ASP A 133 27.64 4.58 -23.48
C ASP A 133 28.65 5.73 -23.33
N ALA A 134 29.92 5.40 -23.36
CA ALA A 134 31.03 6.37 -23.21
C ALA A 134 31.05 7.42 -24.35
N ASN A 135 30.43 7.15 -25.48
CA ASN A 135 30.32 8.06 -26.64
C ASN A 135 29.03 8.91 -26.62
N GLY A 136 28.23 8.78 -25.55
CA GLY A 136 26.96 9.50 -25.45
C GLY A 136 25.81 8.90 -26.28
N LYS A 137 25.97 7.66 -26.78
CA LYS A 137 24.91 6.95 -27.51
C LYS A 137 23.98 6.24 -26.53
N ARG A 138 22.68 6.33 -26.75
CA ARG A 138 21.65 5.61 -25.94
C ARG A 138 21.85 4.10 -26.04
N LYS A 139 21.82 3.44 -24.88
CA LYS A 139 21.80 1.97 -24.76
C LYS A 139 20.38 1.41 -24.82
N PHE A 140 19.38 2.17 -24.31
CA PHE A 140 17.98 1.76 -24.17
C PHE A 140 17.02 2.85 -24.60
N ASN A 141 15.80 2.44 -24.99
CA ASN A 141 14.69 3.35 -25.30
C ASN A 141 13.71 3.54 -24.12
N LYS A 142 14.08 3.06 -22.93
CA LYS A 142 13.31 3.16 -21.70
C LYS A 142 14.18 3.69 -20.57
N ARG A 143 13.55 4.34 -19.60
CA ARG A 143 14.22 5.02 -18.46
C ARG A 143 14.16 4.23 -17.15
N MET A 144 13.50 3.08 -17.17
CA MET A 144 13.52 2.10 -16.08
C MET A 144 14.17 0.83 -16.56
N LEU A 145 15.18 0.36 -15.82
CA LEU A 145 15.95 -0.82 -16.17
C LEU A 145 15.80 -1.90 -15.10
N TYR A 146 15.66 -3.13 -15.55
CA TYR A 146 15.40 -4.29 -14.71
C TYR A 146 16.40 -5.41 -14.99
N GLY A 147 16.69 -6.22 -13.99
CA GLY A 147 17.43 -7.46 -14.12
C GLY A 147 18.73 -7.30 -14.91
N GLU A 148 18.91 -8.10 -15.96
CA GLU A 148 20.12 -8.13 -16.78
C GLU A 148 20.49 -6.79 -17.43
N GLU A 149 19.53 -5.91 -17.67
CA GLU A 149 19.78 -4.58 -18.26
C GLU A 149 20.60 -3.69 -17.33
N ILE A 150 20.61 -4.00 -16.05
CA ILE A 150 21.28 -3.24 -15.01
C ILE A 150 22.11 -4.14 -14.09
N ASP A 151 22.75 -5.15 -14.66
CA ASP A 151 23.65 -6.06 -13.94
C ASP A 151 22.95 -6.77 -12.77
N GLY A 152 21.72 -7.22 -12.97
CA GLY A 152 20.90 -7.91 -11.97
C GLY A 152 20.43 -7.05 -10.78
N LYS A 153 20.66 -5.72 -10.82
CA LYS A 153 20.26 -4.82 -9.73
C LYS A 153 18.74 -4.69 -9.68
N GLY A 154 18.25 -4.41 -8.49
CA GLY A 154 16.84 -4.24 -8.19
C GLY A 154 16.43 -5.14 -7.05
N MET A 155 15.53 -4.65 -6.21
CA MET A 155 15.05 -5.37 -5.03
C MET A 155 13.99 -6.38 -5.45
N PHE A 156 14.14 -7.64 -5.06
CA PHE A 156 13.08 -8.63 -5.21
C PHE A 156 11.97 -8.39 -4.20
N PHE A 157 10.75 -8.73 -4.57
CA PHE A 157 9.59 -8.63 -3.70
C PHE A 157 8.61 -9.78 -3.92
N GLU A 158 7.86 -10.11 -2.89
CA GLU A 158 6.79 -11.10 -2.97
C GLU A 158 5.59 -10.69 -2.13
N ALA A 159 4.38 -10.98 -2.64
CA ALA A 159 3.13 -10.96 -1.90
C ALA A 159 2.53 -12.35 -1.86
N GLN A 160 1.97 -12.75 -0.72
CA GLN A 160 1.21 -13.96 -0.55
C GLN A 160 -0.17 -13.65 0.02
N LEU A 161 -1.22 -14.06 -0.70
CA LEU A 161 -2.61 -13.85 -0.35
C LEU A 161 -3.29 -15.19 -0.07
N LYS A 162 -3.95 -15.32 1.08
CA LYS A 162 -4.73 -16.51 1.43
C LYS A 162 -6.16 -16.14 1.78
N PRO A 163 -7.18 -16.77 1.14
CA PRO A 163 -8.56 -16.75 1.59
C PRO A 163 -8.73 -17.65 2.82
N VAL A 164 -9.55 -17.19 3.78
CA VAL A 164 -9.92 -17.95 4.97
C VAL A 164 -11.43 -17.87 5.15
N PHE A 165 -12.05 -19.01 5.32
CA PHE A 165 -13.49 -19.13 5.49
C PHE A 165 -13.80 -19.41 6.97
N PRO A 166 -14.55 -18.52 7.65
CA PRO A 166 -15.02 -18.78 9.02
C PRO A 166 -16.05 -19.91 9.10
N LYS A 167 -16.75 -20.14 7.99
CA LYS A 167 -17.73 -21.19 7.76
C LYS A 167 -17.42 -21.89 6.44
N ASP A 168 -18.38 -22.66 5.94
CA ASP A 168 -18.28 -23.27 4.63
C ASP A 168 -18.14 -22.20 3.52
N GLY A 169 -17.33 -22.52 2.53
CA GLY A 169 -17.09 -21.66 1.39
C GLY A 169 -16.14 -22.35 0.43
N LYS A 170 -16.14 -21.92 -0.85
CA LYS A 170 -15.31 -22.49 -1.90
C LYS A 170 -14.43 -21.44 -2.54
N CYS A 171 -13.26 -21.85 -2.95
CA CYS A 171 -12.41 -21.05 -3.81
C CYS A 171 -11.63 -21.91 -4.79
N ASP A 172 -11.45 -21.35 -6.00
CA ASP A 172 -10.53 -21.85 -7.01
C ASP A 172 -9.35 -20.88 -7.10
N ILE A 173 -8.14 -21.41 -6.95
CA ILE A 173 -6.91 -20.64 -7.08
C ILE A 173 -6.13 -21.16 -8.26
N THR A 174 -5.79 -20.27 -9.16
CA THR A 174 -5.02 -20.53 -10.38
C THR A 174 -3.84 -19.55 -10.48
N ASP A 175 -2.98 -19.73 -11.48
CA ASP A 175 -1.90 -18.79 -11.77
C ASP A 175 -2.39 -17.42 -12.30
N SER A 176 -3.72 -17.21 -12.41
CA SER A 176 -4.32 -15.95 -12.83
C SER A 176 -5.09 -15.22 -11.73
N GLY A 177 -5.36 -15.89 -10.60
CA GLY A 177 -6.10 -15.27 -9.49
C GLY A 177 -6.86 -16.25 -8.61
N ILE A 178 -7.74 -15.71 -7.81
CA ILE A 178 -8.64 -16.42 -6.89
C ILE A 178 -10.07 -16.14 -7.30
N HIS A 179 -10.91 -17.17 -7.38
CA HIS A 179 -12.35 -17.06 -7.46
C HIS A 179 -12.95 -17.63 -6.16
N VAL A 180 -13.74 -16.83 -5.44
CA VAL A 180 -14.43 -17.22 -4.20
C VAL A 180 -15.92 -17.23 -4.44
N TYR A 181 -16.60 -18.29 -4.01
CA TYR A 181 -18.04 -18.50 -4.22
C TYR A 181 -18.66 -19.38 -3.13
N ASP A 182 -19.96 -19.52 -3.12
CA ASP A 182 -20.76 -20.34 -2.18
C ASP A 182 -20.44 -20.03 -0.70
N THR A 183 -20.42 -18.74 -0.33
CA THR A 183 -20.20 -18.31 1.05
C THR A 183 -20.90 -16.98 1.36
N ASP A 184 -21.19 -16.73 2.63
CA ASP A 184 -21.67 -15.44 3.14
C ASP A 184 -20.57 -14.62 3.81
N GLU A 185 -19.40 -15.24 4.10
CA GLU A 185 -18.26 -14.56 4.72
C GLU A 185 -16.92 -15.18 4.32
N VAL A 186 -16.00 -14.34 3.94
CA VAL A 186 -14.59 -14.68 3.69
C VAL A 186 -13.70 -13.55 4.19
N TYR A 187 -12.53 -13.87 4.73
CA TYR A 187 -11.49 -12.86 4.90
C TYR A 187 -10.20 -13.31 4.23
N PHE A 188 -9.43 -12.33 3.82
CA PHE A 188 -8.15 -12.53 3.16
C PHE A 188 -7.05 -11.98 4.02
N VAL A 189 -5.95 -12.72 4.13
CA VAL A 189 -4.73 -12.27 4.78
C VAL A 189 -3.66 -12.13 3.73
N LEU A 190 -3.12 -10.92 3.61
CA LEU A 190 -2.07 -10.56 2.65
C LEU A 190 -0.79 -10.21 3.42
N SER A 191 0.27 -10.96 3.16
CA SER A 191 1.64 -10.64 3.58
C SER A 191 2.46 -10.15 2.39
N MET A 192 3.42 -9.26 2.66
CA MET A 192 4.36 -8.75 1.66
C MET A 192 5.75 -8.67 2.26
N ALA A 193 6.76 -8.98 1.46
CA ALA A 193 8.15 -8.85 1.85
C ALA A 193 9.02 -8.45 0.66
N THR A 194 10.18 -7.88 0.97
CA THR A 194 11.21 -7.55 -0.01
C THR A 194 12.52 -8.20 0.39
N SER A 195 13.45 -8.25 -0.56
CA SER A 195 14.81 -8.75 -0.33
C SER A 195 15.73 -7.75 0.40
N PHE A 196 15.20 -6.62 0.90
CA PHE A 196 15.98 -5.64 1.65
C PHE A 196 16.63 -6.27 2.88
N ASN A 197 17.95 -6.09 3.02
CA ASN A 197 18.79 -6.68 4.08
C ASN A 197 19.75 -5.66 4.73
N GLY A 198 19.40 -4.38 4.75
CA GLY A 198 20.23 -3.31 5.27
C GLY A 198 20.68 -2.32 4.19
N PHE A 199 21.15 -1.15 4.63
CA PHE A 199 21.54 -0.06 3.74
C PHE A 199 22.89 -0.24 3.09
N ASP A 200 23.72 -1.12 3.64
CA ASP A 200 25.08 -1.45 3.22
C ASP A 200 25.17 -2.68 2.31
N LYS A 201 24.02 -3.31 2.03
CA LYS A 201 23.95 -4.55 1.24
C LYS A 201 23.14 -4.38 -0.02
N SER A 202 23.59 -5.05 -1.09
CA SER A 202 22.84 -5.12 -2.34
C SER A 202 21.59 -5.97 -2.16
N PRO A 203 20.37 -5.44 -2.34
CA PRO A 203 19.15 -6.22 -2.15
C PRO A 203 18.97 -7.34 -3.19
N SER A 204 19.68 -7.27 -4.33
CA SER A 204 19.64 -8.32 -5.35
C SER A 204 20.70 -9.42 -5.18
N ARG A 205 21.83 -9.12 -4.50
CA ARG A 205 22.97 -10.06 -4.38
C ARG A 205 23.18 -10.56 -2.95
N GLU A 206 22.88 -9.71 -1.97
CA GLU A 206 23.07 -9.95 -0.53
C GLU A 206 21.73 -9.82 0.22
N GLY A 207 20.62 -9.84 -0.54
CA GLY A 207 19.27 -9.74 -0.02
C GLY A 207 18.86 -10.99 0.76
N ILE A 208 17.79 -10.83 1.55
CA ILE A 208 17.09 -11.97 2.16
C ILE A 208 16.05 -12.51 1.18
N ASP A 209 15.68 -13.79 1.33
CA ASP A 209 14.62 -14.40 0.54
C ASP A 209 13.25 -13.79 0.90
N PRO A 210 12.60 -13.02 -0.01
CA PRO A 210 11.30 -12.44 0.25
C PRO A 210 10.20 -13.49 0.37
N SER A 211 10.33 -14.65 -0.31
CA SER A 211 9.36 -15.73 -0.27
C SER A 211 9.25 -16.35 1.12
N ALA A 212 10.39 -16.73 1.68
CA ALA A 212 10.44 -17.29 3.03
C ALA A 212 9.95 -16.30 4.09
N LYS A 213 10.31 -15.01 3.94
CA LYS A 213 9.88 -13.95 4.84
C LYS A 213 8.37 -13.71 4.75
N ALA A 214 7.80 -13.59 3.55
CA ALA A 214 6.37 -13.40 3.35
C ALA A 214 5.57 -14.60 3.86
N ALA A 215 6.03 -15.83 3.59
CA ALA A 215 5.42 -17.06 4.09
C ALA A 215 5.39 -17.10 5.62
N GLY A 216 6.51 -16.84 6.28
CA GLY A 216 6.58 -16.83 7.74
C GLY A 216 5.68 -15.79 8.41
N ILE A 217 5.55 -14.60 7.80
CA ILE A 217 4.60 -13.57 8.25
C ILE A 217 3.17 -14.07 8.11
N LEU A 218 2.81 -14.62 6.94
CA LEU A 218 1.48 -15.12 6.66
C LEU A 218 1.09 -16.27 7.60
N ASP A 219 1.98 -17.26 7.76
CA ASP A 219 1.73 -18.42 8.62
C ASP A 219 1.48 -18.01 10.07
N LYS A 220 2.25 -17.06 10.58
CA LYS A 220 2.05 -16.51 11.92
C LYS A 220 0.69 -15.82 12.03
N ALA A 221 0.31 -15.00 11.05
CA ALA A 221 -0.98 -14.31 11.05
C ALA A 221 -2.16 -15.29 10.97
N LEU A 222 -2.03 -16.35 10.17
CA LEU A 222 -3.05 -17.40 10.03
C LEU A 222 -3.28 -18.25 11.29
N SER A 223 -2.38 -18.18 12.28
CA SER A 223 -2.62 -18.79 13.59
C SER A 223 -3.69 -18.07 14.42
N TYR A 224 -4.10 -16.87 14.00
CA TYR A 224 -5.15 -16.07 14.60
C TYR A 224 -6.40 -16.05 13.72
N ASN A 225 -7.58 -16.00 14.35
CA ASN A 225 -8.81 -15.72 13.62
C ASN A 225 -8.96 -14.22 13.32
N TYR A 226 -9.95 -13.87 12.50
CA TYR A 226 -10.22 -12.49 12.11
C TYR A 226 -10.39 -11.53 13.31
N GLN A 227 -11.14 -11.93 14.32
CA GLN A 227 -11.42 -11.09 15.50
C GLN A 227 -10.15 -10.79 16.29
N THR A 228 -9.31 -11.80 16.47
CA THR A 228 -8.01 -11.64 17.15
C THR A 228 -7.08 -10.72 16.34
N LEU A 229 -6.99 -10.87 15.03
CA LEU A 229 -6.19 -9.98 14.17
C LEU A 229 -6.69 -8.53 14.27
N LYS A 230 -8.00 -8.32 14.21
CA LYS A 230 -8.60 -6.98 14.33
C LYS A 230 -8.37 -6.37 15.71
N GLN A 231 -8.50 -7.16 16.77
CA GLN A 231 -8.24 -6.71 18.14
C GLN A 231 -6.77 -6.29 18.31
N ARG A 232 -5.82 -7.13 17.90
CA ARG A 232 -4.37 -6.83 17.95
C ARG A 232 -4.03 -5.56 17.20
N HIS A 233 -4.59 -5.38 15.99
CA HIS A 233 -4.45 -4.17 15.21
C HIS A 233 -4.97 -2.94 15.95
N THR A 234 -6.19 -2.99 16.45
CA THR A 234 -6.82 -1.82 17.11
C THR A 234 -6.17 -1.48 18.43
N GLU A 235 -5.74 -2.45 19.23
CA GLU A 235 -5.01 -2.21 20.48
C GLU A 235 -3.67 -1.52 20.23
N ASP A 236 -2.87 -2.02 19.28
CA ASP A 236 -1.61 -1.45 18.91
C ASP A 236 -1.79 0.01 18.39
N TYR A 237 -2.71 0.22 17.45
CA TYR A 237 -2.97 1.53 16.87
C TYR A 237 -3.47 2.53 17.91
N ARG A 238 -4.44 2.16 18.73
CA ARG A 238 -5.01 3.00 19.80
C ARG A 238 -3.98 3.36 20.86
N SER A 239 -2.98 2.53 21.11
CA SER A 239 -1.91 2.84 22.05
C SER A 239 -1.13 4.11 21.69
N LEU A 240 -1.13 4.46 20.40
CA LEU A 240 -0.54 5.69 19.86
C LEU A 240 -1.60 6.79 19.63
N PHE A 241 -2.71 6.43 18.97
CA PHE A 241 -3.72 7.41 18.58
C PHE A 241 -4.40 8.06 19.79
N ASN A 242 -4.69 7.30 20.85
CA ASN A 242 -5.39 7.79 22.04
C ASN A 242 -4.52 8.64 22.98
N ARG A 243 -3.26 8.87 22.64
CA ARG A 243 -2.40 9.81 23.40
C ARG A 243 -2.88 11.27 23.33
N VAL A 244 -3.63 11.60 22.27
CA VAL A 244 -4.15 12.95 22.06
C VAL A 244 -5.64 12.88 21.78
N ASP A 245 -6.41 13.61 22.57
CA ASP A 245 -7.84 13.86 22.38
C ASP A 245 -8.07 15.34 22.08
N PHE A 246 -8.18 15.67 20.79
CA PHE A 246 -8.44 17.03 20.33
C PHE A 246 -9.82 17.11 19.67
N LYS A 247 -10.71 17.87 20.27
CA LYS A 247 -12.09 18.04 19.84
C LYS A 247 -12.46 19.52 19.77
N LEU A 248 -13.20 19.87 18.73
CA LEU A 248 -13.84 21.19 18.58
C LEU A 248 -15.34 21.00 18.40
N ALA A 249 -16.10 22.07 18.64
CA ALA A 249 -17.56 22.02 18.53
C ALA A 249 -18.01 21.85 17.07
N SER A 250 -19.10 21.09 16.90
CA SER A 250 -19.79 20.91 15.62
C SER A 250 -21.28 20.74 15.87
N SER A 251 -22.10 21.18 14.92
CA SER A 251 -23.55 20.92 14.98
C SER A 251 -23.88 19.45 14.67
N PRO A 252 -25.03 18.94 15.12
CA PRO A 252 -25.49 17.60 14.76
C PRO A 252 -25.60 17.40 13.23
N GLU A 253 -26.03 18.43 12.50
CA GLU A 253 -26.17 18.42 11.04
C GLU A 253 -24.81 18.27 10.37
N GLN A 254 -23.78 18.99 10.82
CA GLN A 254 -22.42 18.87 10.31
C GLN A 254 -21.85 17.46 10.56
N LYS A 255 -22.06 16.88 11.75
CA LYS A 255 -21.62 15.52 12.07
C LYS A 255 -22.28 14.44 11.22
N ALA A 256 -23.53 14.63 10.83
CA ALA A 256 -24.27 13.71 9.97
C ALA A 256 -23.85 13.80 8.49
N MET A 257 -23.22 14.90 8.10
CA MET A 257 -22.83 15.16 6.71
C MET A 257 -21.57 14.37 6.32
N PRO A 258 -21.51 13.79 5.08
CA PRO A 258 -20.30 13.21 4.56
C PRO A 258 -19.13 14.22 4.51
N THR A 259 -17.90 13.76 4.75
CA THR A 259 -16.72 14.62 4.86
C THR A 259 -16.46 15.45 3.59
N ASP A 260 -16.70 14.89 2.40
CA ASP A 260 -16.57 15.61 1.12
C ASP A 260 -17.52 16.82 1.07
N LYS A 261 -18.75 16.67 1.55
CA LYS A 261 -19.74 17.75 1.62
C LYS A 261 -19.37 18.81 2.67
N ARG A 262 -18.82 18.41 3.80
CA ARG A 262 -18.29 19.34 4.82
C ARG A 262 -17.14 20.19 4.23
N ILE A 263 -16.25 19.57 3.45
CA ILE A 263 -15.13 20.29 2.79
C ILE A 263 -15.67 21.29 1.76
N GLU A 264 -16.62 20.88 0.90
CA GLU A 264 -17.23 21.76 -0.11
C GLU A 264 -17.89 23.00 0.52
N GLN A 265 -18.48 22.85 1.69
CA GLN A 265 -19.23 23.91 2.38
C GLN A 265 -18.41 24.69 3.42
N PHE A 266 -17.14 24.34 3.64
CA PHE A 266 -16.34 24.90 4.71
C PHE A 266 -16.18 26.42 4.66
N ALA A 267 -16.11 27.01 3.47
CA ALA A 267 -16.01 28.46 3.31
C ALA A 267 -17.32 29.20 3.67
N GLN A 268 -18.46 28.54 3.68
CA GLN A 268 -19.79 29.10 3.91
C GLN A 268 -20.33 28.77 5.31
N THR A 269 -19.79 27.74 5.97
CA THR A 269 -20.26 27.27 7.27
C THR A 269 -19.12 27.22 8.27
N ALA A 270 -19.38 27.69 9.51
CA ALA A 270 -18.43 27.49 10.59
C ALA A 270 -18.45 26.02 11.02
N ASP A 271 -17.42 25.27 10.67
CA ASP A 271 -17.24 23.87 11.06
C ASP A 271 -15.86 23.64 11.72
N PRO A 272 -15.67 24.06 12.97
CA PRO A 272 -14.40 23.91 13.67
C PRO A 272 -13.96 22.44 13.83
N GLU A 273 -14.92 21.50 13.96
CA GLU A 273 -14.60 20.07 14.09
C GLU A 273 -13.91 19.52 12.83
N LEU A 274 -14.17 20.08 11.64
CA LEU A 274 -13.46 19.67 10.43
C LEU A 274 -11.95 19.97 10.51
N ALA A 275 -11.57 21.06 11.18
CA ALA A 275 -10.16 21.36 11.48
C ALA A 275 -9.56 20.35 12.47
N ALA A 276 -10.32 19.97 13.51
CA ALA A 276 -9.90 18.92 14.43
C ALA A 276 -9.79 17.56 13.72
N LEU A 277 -10.71 17.26 12.81
CA LEU A 277 -10.65 16.04 11.98
C LEU A 277 -9.41 16.04 11.10
N LEU A 278 -9.06 17.17 10.46
CA LEU A 278 -7.86 17.29 9.64
C LEU A 278 -6.58 17.03 10.45
N PHE A 279 -6.50 17.58 11.66
CA PHE A 279 -5.39 17.33 12.58
C PHE A 279 -5.30 15.85 12.96
N GLN A 280 -6.40 15.22 13.35
CA GLN A 280 -6.44 13.81 13.70
C GLN A 280 -6.16 12.90 12.49
N PHE A 281 -6.57 13.33 11.28
CA PHE A 281 -6.24 12.60 10.04
C PHE A 281 -4.74 12.66 9.73
N GLY A 282 -4.08 13.79 9.96
CA GLY A 282 -2.62 13.92 9.88
C GLY A 282 -1.91 12.94 10.83
N ARG A 283 -2.39 12.82 12.07
CA ARG A 283 -1.88 11.82 13.03
C ARG A 283 -2.12 10.38 12.57
N TYR A 284 -3.32 10.10 12.03
CA TYR A 284 -3.62 8.79 11.44
C TYR A 284 -2.62 8.44 10.33
N LEU A 285 -2.34 9.36 9.40
CA LEU A 285 -1.38 9.13 8.32
C LEU A 285 0.04 8.87 8.87
N MET A 286 0.48 9.65 9.84
CA MET A 286 1.80 9.49 10.45
C MET A 286 1.92 8.12 11.18
N ILE A 287 0.94 7.75 12.01
CA ILE A 287 0.94 6.46 12.72
C ILE A 287 0.87 5.29 11.75
N SER A 288 0.10 5.42 10.67
CA SER A 288 -0.05 4.36 9.66
C SER A 288 1.19 4.18 8.80
N GLY A 289 1.95 5.25 8.53
CA GLY A 289 3.08 5.22 7.60
C GLY A 289 4.46 5.23 8.26
N SER A 290 4.56 5.53 9.57
CA SER A 290 5.85 5.64 10.26
C SER A 290 5.80 4.92 11.61
N ARG A 291 6.52 3.81 11.72
CA ARG A 291 6.57 2.96 12.91
C ARG A 291 8.01 2.58 13.23
N PRO A 292 8.33 2.29 14.51
CA PRO A 292 9.66 1.81 14.88
C PRO A 292 10.11 0.61 14.03
N GLY A 293 11.35 0.65 13.55
CA GLY A 293 11.93 -0.38 12.68
C GLY A 293 11.61 -0.23 11.18
N GLY A 294 10.75 0.74 10.81
CA GLY A 294 10.45 1.09 9.42
C GLY A 294 11.26 2.28 8.91
N GLN A 295 10.94 2.72 7.70
CA GLN A 295 11.49 3.94 7.10
C GLN A 295 10.70 5.18 7.57
N PRO A 296 11.29 6.38 7.61
CA PRO A 296 10.55 7.62 7.78
C PRO A 296 9.56 7.83 6.63
N LEU A 297 8.59 8.73 6.84
CA LEU A 297 7.71 9.21 5.78
C LEU A 297 8.51 10.00 4.75
N ASN A 298 8.38 9.65 3.47
CA ASN A 298 8.91 10.42 2.35
C ASN A 298 7.97 11.58 1.97
N LEU A 299 8.22 12.28 0.84
CA LEU A 299 7.38 13.40 0.37
C LEU A 299 5.89 13.07 0.21
N GLN A 300 5.55 11.82 -0.07
CA GLN A 300 4.16 11.35 -0.20
C GLN A 300 3.77 10.39 0.94
N GLY A 301 4.47 10.43 2.07
CA GLY A 301 4.32 9.45 3.13
C GLY A 301 4.89 8.11 2.67
N MET A 302 4.01 7.15 2.39
CA MET A 302 4.31 5.87 1.73
C MET A 302 3.30 5.58 0.60
N TRP A 303 2.37 6.49 0.34
CA TRP A 303 1.26 6.33 -0.60
C TRP A 303 1.62 6.84 -2.00
N ASN A 304 2.58 6.19 -2.65
CA ASN A 304 2.98 6.48 -4.02
C ASN A 304 2.44 5.42 -4.98
N LYS A 305 1.75 5.85 -6.04
CA LYS A 305 1.27 4.97 -7.12
C LYS A 305 2.12 5.02 -8.40
N ASP A 306 3.06 5.98 -8.48
CA ASP A 306 3.81 6.24 -9.70
C ASP A 306 5.18 5.57 -9.66
N THR A 307 5.62 5.00 -10.76
CA THR A 307 6.98 4.43 -10.92
C THR A 307 8.05 5.51 -11.10
N ILE A 308 7.64 6.70 -11.54
CA ILE A 308 8.48 7.92 -11.62
C ILE A 308 7.77 9.04 -10.86
N PRO A 309 7.73 8.97 -9.52
CA PRO A 309 7.01 9.94 -8.72
C PRO A 309 7.66 11.31 -8.73
N ALA A 310 6.86 12.34 -8.48
CA ALA A 310 7.33 13.71 -8.32
C ALA A 310 8.41 13.77 -7.22
N TRP A 311 9.52 14.47 -7.52
CA TRP A 311 10.66 14.59 -6.59
C TRP A 311 11.19 13.25 -6.07
N ASN A 312 11.01 12.18 -6.84
CA ASN A 312 11.44 10.80 -6.54
C ASN A 312 10.79 10.20 -5.28
N CYS A 313 9.79 10.84 -4.69
CA CYS A 313 9.32 10.59 -3.33
C CYS A 313 10.47 10.61 -2.30
N GLY A 314 11.43 11.51 -2.49
CA GLY A 314 12.63 11.56 -1.65
C GLY A 314 12.39 12.09 -0.25
N TYR A 315 13.36 11.89 0.62
CA TYR A 315 13.38 12.47 1.97
C TYR A 315 13.95 13.88 1.92
N THR A 316 13.14 14.85 1.53
CA THR A 316 13.56 16.25 1.52
C THR A 316 13.57 16.77 2.97
N ILE A 317 14.73 16.66 3.62
CA ILE A 317 14.86 16.81 5.08
C ILE A 317 14.96 18.26 5.56
N ASN A 318 15.04 19.24 4.66
CA ASN A 318 15.14 20.65 5.06
C ASN A 318 13.83 21.24 5.61
N ILE A 319 12.66 20.89 5.01
CA ILE A 319 11.35 21.33 5.49
C ILE A 319 10.27 20.25 5.35
N ASN A 320 10.28 19.45 4.27
CA ASN A 320 9.18 18.56 4.00
C ASN A 320 9.09 17.42 5.03
N THR A 321 10.22 16.81 5.39
CA THR A 321 10.26 15.81 6.46
C THR A 321 9.85 16.41 7.80
N GLU A 322 10.31 17.63 8.13
CA GLU A 322 9.89 18.34 9.33
C GLU A 322 8.38 18.50 9.38
N MET A 323 7.76 18.96 8.28
CA MET A 323 6.31 19.11 8.20
C MET A 323 5.54 17.81 8.35
N ASN A 324 6.04 16.71 7.78
CA ASN A 324 5.43 15.39 7.95
C ASN A 324 5.37 14.97 9.43
N TYR A 325 6.32 15.41 10.24
CA TYR A 325 6.46 14.99 11.64
C TYR A 325 6.03 16.06 12.67
N TRP A 326 5.46 17.18 12.25
CA TRP A 326 4.95 18.18 13.22
C TRP A 326 4.00 17.59 14.27
N PRO A 327 3.07 16.65 13.95
CA PRO A 327 2.23 16.05 14.98
C PRO A 327 2.93 14.92 15.79
N ALA A 328 4.24 14.70 15.65
CA ALA A 328 4.93 13.61 16.34
C ALA A 328 5.24 13.91 17.81
N GLU A 329 5.33 15.19 18.17
CA GLU A 329 5.67 15.65 19.53
C GLU A 329 4.47 15.62 20.51
N LEU A 330 3.34 15.02 20.12
CA LEU A 330 2.09 14.98 20.88
C LEU A 330 1.78 13.59 21.44
#